data_d0740d097dfa46c34cf47c5aa254cedf
#
_entry.id   d0740d097dfa46c34cf47c5aa254cedf
#
_cell.length_a   1.000
_cell.length_b   1.000
_cell.length_c   1.000
_cell.angle_alpha   90.00
_cell.angle_beta   90.00
_cell.angle_gamma   90.00
#
_symmetry.space_group_name_H-M   'P 1'
#
loop_
_entity.id
_entity.type
_entity.pdbx_description
1 polymer ?
#
loop_
_entity_poly.entity_id
_entity_poly.type
_entity_poly.pdbx_seq_one_letter_code
_entity_poly.pdbx_strand_id
1 'polypeptide(L)'
;GGAYQECLVDVGLDQISLVDLPDIETLHHLREHDRVVLMYLLWGDRWPAIARHESEQPSAAFPAPDVLIQVADATMLERDLELAMELSLLGRPMVIALNRMDEARAKGIFINIRALSEKLGVPVVPTVAHMGKGIAGLFETALDTLRAATCPLPQSPSAHLRQALAPLDAI
;
A
#
# COMPACT_ATOMS: atom_id res chain seq x y z
N GLY A 1 -19.26 4.34 2.80
CA GLY A 1 -18.49 3.28 3.41
C GLY A 1 -17.92 2.38 2.32
N GLY A 2 -16.65 2.53 1.99
CA GLY A 2 -15.96 1.64 1.07
C GLY A 2 -15.80 0.27 1.75
N ALA A 3 -16.47 -0.75 1.20
CA ALA A 3 -16.25 -2.10 1.65
C ALA A 3 -14.90 -2.60 1.12
N TYR A 4 -14.11 -3.27 1.97
CA TYR A 4 -12.95 -4.03 1.53
C TYR A 4 -13.42 -5.11 0.55
N GLN A 5 -12.78 -5.20 -0.60
CA GLN A 5 -13.09 -6.21 -1.61
C GLN A 5 -11.90 -7.15 -1.76
N GLU A 6 -12.16 -8.44 -1.66
CA GLU A 6 -11.16 -9.47 -1.89
C GLU A 6 -11.41 -10.14 -3.24
N CYS A 7 -10.35 -10.39 -3.97
CA CYS A 7 -10.37 -11.27 -5.13
C CYS A 7 -9.13 -12.17 -5.15
N LEU A 8 -9.28 -13.38 -5.67
CA LEU A 8 -8.18 -14.30 -5.89
C LEU A 8 -7.63 -14.10 -7.30
N VAL A 9 -6.33 -13.98 -7.41
CA VAL A 9 -5.61 -13.79 -8.67
C VAL A 9 -4.56 -14.88 -8.81
N ASP A 10 -4.58 -15.59 -9.93
CA ASP A 10 -3.58 -16.61 -10.26
C ASP A 10 -2.38 -15.95 -10.94
N VAL A 11 -1.19 -16.16 -10.41
CA VAL A 11 0.08 -15.62 -10.92
C VAL A 11 1.06 -16.78 -11.11
N GLY A 12 1.14 -17.30 -12.31
CA GLY A 12 1.91 -18.51 -12.59
C GLY A 12 1.35 -19.72 -11.84
N LEU A 13 2.13 -20.26 -10.89
CA LEU A 13 1.73 -21.39 -10.04
C LEU A 13 1.20 -20.92 -8.66
N ASP A 14 1.30 -19.63 -8.37
CA ASP A 14 0.86 -19.06 -7.11
C ASP A 14 -0.55 -18.49 -7.22
N GLN A 15 -1.30 -18.52 -6.13
CA GLN A 15 -2.56 -17.82 -5.99
C GLN A 15 -2.42 -16.76 -4.91
N ILE A 16 -2.76 -15.53 -5.23
CA ILE A 16 -2.73 -14.39 -4.31
C ILE A 16 -4.14 -13.92 -3.97
N SER A 17 -4.35 -13.55 -2.72
CA SER A 17 -5.53 -12.81 -2.28
C SER A 17 -5.23 -11.32 -2.43
N LEU A 18 -5.92 -10.65 -3.33
CA LEU A 18 -5.84 -9.21 -3.53
C LEU A 18 -6.97 -8.54 -2.78
N VAL A 19 -6.61 -7.65 -1.86
CA VAL A 19 -7.59 -6.86 -1.10
C VAL A 19 -7.53 -5.41 -1.57
N ASP A 20 -8.64 -4.94 -2.12
CA ASP A 20 -8.82 -3.53 -2.49
C ASP A 20 -9.20 -2.70 -1.26
N LEU A 21 -8.48 -1.63 -1.04
CA LEU A 21 -8.65 -0.76 0.12
C LEU A 21 -9.22 0.60 -0.31
N PRO A 22 -9.99 1.25 0.55
CA PRO A 22 -10.40 2.65 0.32
C PRO A 22 -9.18 3.57 0.12
N ASP A 23 -9.37 4.59 -0.70
CA ASP A 23 -8.31 5.58 -0.99
C ASP A 23 -7.82 6.26 0.29
N ILE A 24 -6.50 6.35 0.41
CA ILE A 24 -5.80 7.12 1.45
C ILE A 24 -4.97 8.18 0.74
N GLU A 25 -5.06 9.43 1.19
CA GLU A 25 -4.26 10.52 0.64
C GLU A 25 -2.95 10.73 1.42
N THR A 26 -2.98 10.54 2.73
CA THR A 26 -1.84 10.73 3.63
C THR A 26 -2.06 9.98 4.95
N LEU A 27 -0.96 9.58 5.59
CA LEU A 27 -0.98 9.03 6.95
C LEU A 27 -0.76 10.09 8.04
N HIS A 28 -0.48 11.35 7.67
CA HIS A 28 -0.25 12.43 8.64
C HIS A 28 -1.52 13.04 9.23
N HIS A 29 -2.62 13.05 8.45
CA HIS A 29 -3.91 13.59 8.87
C HIS A 29 -5.00 12.55 8.63
N LEU A 30 -4.99 11.51 9.46
CA LEU A 30 -5.93 10.40 9.36
C LEU A 30 -7.35 10.87 9.68
N ARG A 31 -8.24 10.75 8.69
CA ARG A 31 -9.68 10.76 8.92
C ARG A 31 -10.08 9.42 9.54
N GLU A 32 -11.27 9.33 10.10
CA GLU A 32 -11.73 8.11 10.80
C GLU A 32 -11.63 6.84 9.91
N HIS A 33 -11.98 6.95 8.63
CA HIS A 33 -11.86 5.84 7.69
C HIS A 33 -10.40 5.51 7.32
N ASP A 34 -9.51 6.49 7.23
CA ASP A 34 -8.09 6.29 6.94
C ASP A 34 -7.41 5.52 8.08
N ARG A 35 -7.84 5.80 9.32
CA ARG A 35 -7.39 5.07 10.51
C ARG A 35 -7.70 3.58 10.41
N VAL A 36 -8.90 3.20 10.00
CA VAL A 36 -9.29 1.79 9.86
C VAL A 36 -8.43 1.09 8.80
N VAL A 37 -8.11 1.76 7.70
CA VAL A 37 -7.20 1.24 6.67
C VAL A 37 -5.79 1.06 7.23
N LEU A 38 -5.26 2.05 7.94
CA LEU A 38 -3.95 1.93 8.59
C LEU A 38 -3.89 0.78 9.59
N MET A 39 -4.94 0.61 10.40
CA MET A 39 -5.07 -0.49 11.35
C MET A 39 -5.03 -1.84 10.64
N TYR A 40 -5.72 -1.96 9.49
CA TYR A 40 -5.67 -3.15 8.66
C TYR A 40 -4.27 -3.40 8.10
N LEU A 41 -3.62 -2.39 7.56
CA LEU A 41 -2.27 -2.49 7.02
C LEU A 41 -1.25 -2.94 8.07
N LEU A 42 -1.43 -2.56 9.33
CA LEU A 42 -0.56 -2.92 10.43
C LEU A 42 -0.85 -4.31 11.01
N TRP A 43 -2.12 -4.62 11.26
CA TRP A 43 -2.53 -5.78 12.06
C TRP A 43 -3.55 -6.71 11.41
N GLY A 44 -4.12 -6.33 10.26
CA GLY A 44 -5.17 -7.13 9.61
C GLY A 44 -6.40 -7.26 10.49
N ASP A 45 -6.78 -8.50 10.79
CA ASP A 45 -7.88 -8.86 11.69
C ASP A 45 -7.48 -8.95 13.17
N ARG A 46 -6.18 -8.78 13.50
CA ARG A 46 -5.61 -8.96 14.84
C ARG A 46 -5.26 -7.64 15.53
N TRP A 47 -6.21 -6.75 15.59
CA TRP A 47 -5.99 -5.46 16.25
C TRP A 47 -5.64 -5.62 17.73
N PRO A 48 -4.59 -4.96 18.23
CA PRO A 48 -4.27 -4.97 19.66
C PRO A 48 -5.39 -4.31 20.47
N ALA A 49 -5.60 -4.76 21.70
CA ALA A 49 -6.68 -4.26 22.56
C ALA A 49 -6.62 -2.74 22.78
N ILE A 50 -5.42 -2.17 22.86
CA ILE A 50 -5.17 -0.72 23.01
C ILE A 50 -5.62 0.10 21.79
N ALA A 51 -5.76 -0.53 20.64
CA ALA A 51 -6.16 0.12 19.40
C ALA A 51 -7.66 0.01 19.12
N ARG A 52 -8.40 -0.71 19.97
CA ARG A 52 -9.84 -0.91 19.84
C ARG A 52 -10.59 0.13 20.66
N HIS A 53 -11.34 0.99 19.99
CA HIS A 53 -12.45 1.68 20.66
C HIS A 53 -13.60 0.69 20.88
N GLU A 54 -14.40 0.86 21.95
CA GLU A 54 -15.48 -0.07 22.31
C GLU A 54 -16.50 -0.36 21.20
N SER A 55 -16.59 0.50 20.19
CA SER A 55 -17.49 0.36 19.03
C SER A 55 -16.81 -0.08 17.74
N GLU A 56 -15.49 -0.18 17.69
CA GLU A 56 -14.74 -0.51 16.48
C GLU A 56 -14.37 -1.99 16.45
N GLN A 57 -14.88 -2.67 15.44
CA GLN A 57 -14.43 -4.02 15.08
C GLN A 57 -13.57 -3.94 13.81
N PRO A 58 -12.60 -4.86 13.64
CA PRO A 58 -11.91 -5.00 12.37
C PRO A 58 -12.94 -5.10 11.25
N SER A 59 -12.92 -4.16 10.31
CA SER A 59 -13.89 -4.15 9.20
C SER A 59 -13.63 -5.23 8.17
N ALA A 60 -12.53 -5.96 8.29
CA ALA A 60 -12.16 -7.03 7.40
C ALA A 60 -11.71 -8.25 8.22
N ALA A 61 -12.27 -9.41 7.90
CA ALA A 61 -11.83 -10.70 8.44
C ALA A 61 -10.57 -11.22 7.70
N PHE A 62 -9.69 -10.32 7.24
CA PHE A 62 -8.52 -10.67 6.47
C PHE A 62 -7.24 -10.50 7.29
N PRO A 63 -6.25 -11.40 7.12
CA PRO A 63 -4.94 -11.22 7.73
C PRO A 63 -4.27 -9.94 7.23
N ALA A 64 -3.29 -9.45 7.97
CA ALA A 64 -2.48 -8.32 7.53
C ALA A 64 -1.79 -8.65 6.18
N PRO A 65 -1.68 -7.70 5.26
CA PRO A 65 -1.10 -7.96 3.94
C PRO A 65 0.39 -8.32 4.04
N ASP A 66 0.83 -9.27 3.24
CA ASP A 66 2.23 -9.67 3.14
C ASP A 66 3.04 -8.69 2.28
N VAL A 67 2.40 -8.09 1.28
CA VAL A 67 2.98 -7.11 0.37
C VAL A 67 1.97 -6.01 0.07
N LEU A 68 2.45 -4.78 -0.04
CA LEU A 68 1.64 -3.62 -0.40
C LEU A 68 1.84 -3.29 -1.88
N ILE A 69 0.76 -3.02 -2.59
CA ILE A 69 0.78 -2.44 -3.93
C ILE A 69 0.15 -1.06 -3.82
N GLN A 70 0.97 -0.01 -3.94
CA GLN A 70 0.46 1.34 -4.06
C GLN A 70 0.24 1.69 -5.53
N VAL A 71 -0.97 2.11 -5.88
CA VAL A 71 -1.25 2.67 -7.20
C VAL A 71 -0.95 4.17 -7.17
N ALA A 72 0.03 4.60 -7.97
CA ALA A 72 0.42 6.00 -8.11
C ALA A 72 0.07 6.52 -9.51
N ASP A 73 -0.39 7.75 -9.62
CA ASP A 73 -0.71 8.41 -10.89
C ASP A 73 0.53 9.07 -11.48
N ALA A 74 0.99 8.58 -12.64
CA ALA A 74 2.15 9.13 -13.33
C ALA A 74 1.98 10.61 -13.74
N THR A 75 0.75 11.12 -13.78
CA THR A 75 0.45 12.53 -14.10
C THR A 75 0.45 13.44 -12.87
N MET A 76 0.46 12.86 -11.66
CA MET A 76 0.43 13.56 -10.37
C MET A 76 1.45 12.96 -9.38
N LEU A 77 2.59 12.55 -9.91
CA LEU A 77 3.58 11.73 -9.22
C LEU A 77 4.04 12.31 -7.88
N GLU A 78 4.25 13.62 -7.80
CA GLU A 78 4.76 14.28 -6.58
C GLU A 78 3.87 13.99 -5.36
N ARG A 79 2.56 14.16 -5.51
CA ARG A 79 1.58 13.87 -4.44
C ARG A 79 1.62 12.41 -4.01
N ASP A 80 1.63 11.50 -4.99
CA ASP A 80 1.51 10.07 -4.71
C ASP A 80 2.83 9.48 -4.15
N LEU A 81 3.97 10.15 -4.40
CA LEU A 81 5.24 9.79 -3.77
C LEU A 81 5.31 10.15 -2.28
N GLU A 82 4.60 11.18 -1.83
CA GLU A 82 4.51 11.49 -0.40
C GLU A 82 3.86 10.30 0.35
N LEU A 83 2.74 9.80 -0.15
CA LEU A 83 2.10 8.60 0.40
C LEU A 83 3.01 7.36 0.31
N ALA A 84 3.76 7.19 -0.80
CA ALA A 84 4.70 6.08 -0.94
C ALA A 84 5.76 6.10 0.17
N MET A 85 6.30 7.27 0.48
CA MET A 85 7.29 7.42 1.55
C MET A 85 6.68 7.10 2.92
N GLU A 86 5.46 7.56 3.18
CA GLU A 86 4.74 7.25 4.41
C GLU A 86 4.46 5.75 4.56
N LEU A 87 3.98 5.09 3.50
CA LEU A 87 3.72 3.65 3.49
C LEU A 87 4.99 2.82 3.69
N SER A 88 6.13 3.28 3.18
CA SER A 88 7.42 2.60 3.38
C SER A 88 7.82 2.49 4.86
N LEU A 89 7.35 3.43 5.70
CA LEU A 89 7.60 3.42 7.15
C LEU A 89 6.86 2.28 7.87
N LEU A 90 5.87 1.65 7.24
CA LEU A 90 5.19 0.48 7.79
C LEU A 90 6.11 -0.75 7.84
N GLY A 91 7.25 -0.72 7.13
CA GLY A 91 8.24 -1.79 7.11
C GLY A 91 7.75 -3.07 6.41
N ARG A 92 6.72 -2.96 5.58
CA ARG A 92 6.23 -4.07 4.76
C ARG A 92 6.85 -4.06 3.37
N PRO A 93 7.03 -5.23 2.74
CA PRO A 93 7.36 -5.30 1.32
C PRO A 93 6.35 -4.47 0.51
N MET A 94 6.84 -3.64 -0.40
CA MET A 94 5.99 -2.74 -1.16
C MET A 94 6.44 -2.66 -2.62
N VAL A 95 5.47 -2.49 -3.52
CA VAL A 95 5.67 -2.22 -4.94
C VAL A 95 4.80 -1.02 -5.33
N ILE A 96 5.31 -0.16 -6.19
CA ILE A 96 4.55 0.96 -6.74
C ILE A 96 4.09 0.60 -8.15
N ALA A 97 2.78 0.54 -8.37
CA ALA A 97 2.16 0.50 -9.68
C ALA A 97 2.03 1.92 -10.21
N LEU A 98 2.96 2.36 -11.05
CA LEU A 98 2.93 3.69 -11.65
C LEU A 98 1.98 3.67 -12.86
N ASN A 99 0.73 4.05 -12.62
CA ASN A 99 -0.36 3.96 -13.58
C ASN A 99 -0.52 5.23 -14.44
N ARG A 100 -1.31 5.12 -15.49
CA ARG A 100 -1.60 6.20 -16.45
C ARG A 100 -0.36 6.66 -17.22
N MET A 101 0.57 5.75 -17.49
CA MET A 101 1.81 6.05 -18.22
C MET A 101 1.57 6.55 -19.65
N ASP A 102 0.46 6.17 -20.28
CA ASP A 102 0.02 6.67 -21.58
C ASP A 102 -0.38 8.16 -21.51
N GLU A 103 -1.14 8.54 -20.50
CA GLU A 103 -1.53 9.93 -20.29
C GLU A 103 -0.32 10.81 -19.91
N ALA A 104 0.58 10.32 -19.07
CA ALA A 104 1.81 11.03 -18.74
C ALA A 104 2.62 11.34 -20.00
N ARG A 105 2.80 10.33 -20.87
CA ARG A 105 3.48 10.52 -22.17
C ARG A 105 2.75 11.53 -23.06
N ALA A 106 1.44 11.46 -23.14
CA ALA A 106 0.63 12.39 -23.92
C ALA A 106 0.78 13.84 -23.43
N LYS A 107 1.02 14.02 -22.12
CA LYS A 107 1.29 15.32 -21.48
C LYS A 107 2.78 15.74 -21.57
N GLY A 108 3.65 14.95 -22.21
CA GLY A 108 5.08 15.22 -22.30
C GLY A 108 5.86 14.94 -21.00
N ILE A 109 5.27 14.18 -20.07
CA ILE A 109 5.91 13.79 -18.81
C ILE A 109 6.73 12.51 -19.05
N PHE A 110 8.04 12.59 -18.85
CA PHE A 110 8.96 11.47 -19.00
C PHE A 110 9.53 11.09 -17.64
N ILE A 111 9.25 9.87 -17.19
CA ILE A 111 9.67 9.35 -15.89
C ILE A 111 10.72 8.27 -16.11
N ASN A 112 11.89 8.45 -15.49
CA ASN A 112 12.91 7.40 -15.46
C ASN A 112 12.57 6.40 -14.34
N ILE A 113 11.88 5.32 -14.70
CA ILE A 113 11.39 4.29 -13.78
C ILE A 113 12.52 3.68 -12.95
N ARG A 114 13.65 3.38 -13.58
CA ARG A 114 14.79 2.78 -12.91
C ARG A 114 15.38 3.73 -11.85
N ALA A 115 15.64 4.97 -12.23
CA ALA A 115 16.16 5.97 -11.30
C ALA A 115 15.17 6.24 -10.15
N LEU A 116 13.87 6.24 -10.43
CA LEU A 116 12.83 6.39 -9.43
C LEU A 116 12.83 5.23 -8.44
N SER A 117 12.86 3.99 -8.94
CA SER A 117 12.93 2.79 -8.11
C SER A 117 14.18 2.76 -7.24
N GLU A 118 15.35 3.05 -7.82
CA GLU A 118 16.62 3.12 -7.08
C GLU A 118 16.59 4.18 -5.97
N LYS A 119 15.99 5.33 -6.24
CA LYS A 119 15.90 6.44 -5.28
C LYS A 119 14.95 6.17 -4.13
N LEU A 120 13.84 5.49 -4.40
CA LEU A 120 12.85 5.11 -3.40
C LEU A 120 13.23 3.85 -2.62
N GLY A 121 14.12 3.03 -3.17
CA GLY A 121 14.41 1.69 -2.64
C GLY A 121 13.23 0.71 -2.75
N VAL A 122 12.26 1.01 -3.62
CA VAL A 122 11.03 0.25 -3.83
C VAL A 122 10.86 -0.03 -5.31
N PRO A 123 10.52 -1.25 -5.73
CA PRO A 123 10.22 -1.56 -7.13
C PRO A 123 9.09 -0.68 -7.66
N VAL A 124 9.28 -0.12 -8.84
CA VAL A 124 8.27 0.66 -9.56
C VAL A 124 7.96 0.00 -10.89
N VAL A 125 6.71 -0.35 -11.09
CA VAL A 125 6.23 -1.02 -12.30
C VAL A 125 5.31 -0.06 -13.09
N PRO A 126 5.67 0.30 -14.32
CA PRO A 126 4.83 1.13 -15.16
C PRO A 126 3.61 0.36 -15.65
N THR A 127 2.44 0.94 -15.51
CA THR A 127 1.17 0.31 -15.89
C THR A 127 0.28 1.26 -16.71
N VAL A 128 -0.60 0.65 -17.49
CA VAL A 128 -1.76 1.28 -18.12
C VAL A 128 -2.96 0.35 -17.85
N ALA A 129 -3.52 0.48 -16.65
CA ALA A 129 -4.45 -0.50 -16.09
C ALA A 129 -5.70 -0.72 -16.95
N HIS A 130 -6.29 0.34 -17.51
CA HIS A 130 -7.46 0.23 -18.39
C HIS A 130 -7.19 -0.56 -19.70
N MET A 131 -5.91 -0.73 -20.06
CA MET A 131 -5.47 -1.55 -21.20
C MET A 131 -4.88 -2.90 -20.78
N GLY A 132 -4.83 -3.21 -19.48
CA GLY A 132 -4.18 -4.39 -18.93
C GLY A 132 -2.65 -4.41 -19.06
N LYS A 133 -2.03 -3.32 -19.52
CA LYS A 133 -0.57 -3.28 -19.73
C LYS A 133 0.17 -3.16 -18.39
N GLY A 134 1.18 -4.00 -18.21
CA GLY A 134 2.04 -4.02 -17.03
C GLY A 134 1.45 -4.74 -15.81
N ILE A 135 0.18 -5.21 -15.88
CA ILE A 135 -0.50 -5.83 -14.73
C ILE A 135 0.12 -7.18 -14.37
N ALA A 136 0.40 -8.05 -15.32
CA ALA A 136 1.06 -9.33 -15.04
C ALA A 136 2.44 -9.10 -14.38
N GLY A 137 3.27 -8.23 -14.95
CA GLY A 137 4.58 -7.89 -14.39
C GLY A 137 4.50 -7.22 -13.00
N LEU A 138 3.41 -6.50 -12.70
CA LEU A 138 3.17 -5.94 -11.38
C LEU A 138 3.00 -7.05 -10.33
N PHE A 139 2.16 -8.04 -10.59
CA PHE A 139 1.94 -9.15 -9.66
C PHE A 139 3.17 -10.05 -9.54
N GLU A 140 3.89 -10.31 -10.62
CA GLU A 140 5.17 -11.02 -10.58
C GLU A 140 6.19 -10.28 -9.71
N THR A 141 6.32 -8.95 -9.89
CA THR A 141 7.21 -8.11 -9.08
C THR A 141 6.80 -8.10 -7.61
N ALA A 142 5.51 -8.09 -7.31
CA ALA A 142 5.00 -8.16 -5.94
C ALA A 142 5.39 -9.48 -5.26
N LEU A 143 5.23 -10.62 -5.95
CA LEU A 143 5.65 -11.93 -5.44
C LEU A 143 7.17 -12.01 -5.26
N ASP A 144 7.95 -11.50 -6.20
CA ASP A 144 9.41 -11.48 -6.09
C ASP A 144 9.87 -10.59 -4.93
N THR A 145 9.21 -9.45 -4.74
CA THR A 145 9.48 -8.55 -3.60
C THR A 145 9.18 -9.24 -2.27
N LEU A 146 8.07 -9.98 -2.19
CA LEU A 146 7.73 -10.76 -1.01
C LEU A 146 8.77 -11.86 -0.74
N ARG A 147 9.19 -12.61 -1.77
CA ARG A 147 10.20 -13.67 -1.67
C ARG A 147 11.57 -13.14 -1.27
N ALA A 148 11.94 -11.96 -1.77
CA ALA A 148 13.20 -11.29 -1.44
C ALA A 148 13.20 -10.66 -0.05
N ALA A 149 12.03 -10.40 0.52
CA ALA A 149 11.89 -9.82 1.85
C ALA A 149 12.32 -10.83 2.91
N THR A 150 13.62 -10.85 3.21
CA THR A 150 14.21 -11.58 4.33
C THR A 150 14.01 -10.85 5.66
N CYS A 151 13.32 -9.72 5.66
CA CYS A 151 13.14 -8.88 6.83
C CYS A 151 12.09 -9.49 7.76
N PRO A 152 12.42 -9.78 9.03
CA PRO A 152 11.40 -10.09 10.00
C PRO A 152 10.44 -8.88 10.07
N LEU A 153 9.15 -9.14 9.99
CA LEU A 153 8.12 -8.12 10.17
C LEU A 153 8.45 -7.29 11.41
N PRO A 154 8.43 -5.95 11.34
CA PRO A 154 8.63 -5.13 12.51
C PRO A 154 7.58 -5.54 13.55
N GLN A 155 8.03 -6.02 14.71
CA GLN A 155 7.16 -6.50 15.78
C GLN A 155 6.37 -5.35 16.44
N SER A 156 6.62 -4.12 16.03
CA SER A 156 5.89 -2.94 16.51
C SER A 156 5.95 -1.80 15.49
N PRO A 157 4.89 -0.97 15.41
CA PRO A 157 4.88 0.24 14.59
C PRO A 157 6.08 1.13 14.90
N SER A 158 6.63 1.78 13.88
CA SER A 158 7.69 2.78 14.08
C SER A 158 7.24 3.85 15.08
N ALA A 159 8.19 4.50 15.77
CA ALA A 159 7.87 5.57 16.72
C ALA A 159 7.01 6.68 16.11
N HIS A 160 7.18 6.94 14.82
CA HIS A 160 6.41 7.93 14.06
C HIS A 160 4.92 7.54 13.91
N LEU A 161 4.65 6.27 13.64
CA LEU A 161 3.28 5.73 13.57
C LEU A 161 2.61 5.70 14.96
N ARG A 162 3.38 5.42 16.01
CA ARG A 162 2.88 5.53 17.39
C ARG A 162 2.49 6.97 17.71
N GLN A 163 3.25 7.95 17.23
CA GLN A 163 2.95 9.36 17.44
C GLN A 163 1.72 9.81 16.63
N ALA A 164 1.52 9.28 15.41
CA ALA A 164 0.31 9.54 14.63
C ALA A 164 -0.95 8.89 15.24
N LEU A 165 -0.78 7.79 15.99
CA LEU A 165 -1.86 7.09 16.70
C LEU A 165 -2.07 7.64 18.15
N ALA A 166 -1.07 8.35 18.72
CA ALA A 166 -1.09 8.85 20.09
C ALA A 166 -2.20 9.86 20.42
N PRO A 167 -2.70 10.72 19.51
CA PRO A 167 -3.83 11.61 19.82
C PRO A 167 -5.14 10.89 20.14
N LEU A 168 -5.19 9.59 19.92
CA LEU A 168 -6.38 8.76 20.14
C LEU A 168 -6.45 8.20 21.58
N ASP A 169 -5.34 8.28 22.34
CA ASP A 169 -5.25 7.81 23.73
C ASP A 169 -5.62 8.91 24.75
N ALA A 170 -5.97 10.13 24.29
CA ALA A 170 -6.14 11.32 25.14
C ALA A 170 -7.60 11.84 25.19
N ILE A 171 -8.60 11.00 24.88
CA ILE A 171 -10.02 11.35 25.05
C ILE A 171 -10.71 10.28 25.89
#